data_b1f537fe35a6f8d5af6c19e3ba2bd0b9
#
_entry.id   b1f537fe35a6f8d5af6c19e3ba2bd0b9
#
_cell.length_a   1.000
_cell.length_b   1.000
_cell.length_c   1.000
_cell.angle_alpha   90.00
_cell.angle_beta   90.00
_cell.angle_gamma   90.00
#
_symmetry.space_group_name_H-M   'P 1'
#
loop_
_entity.id
_entity.type
_entity.pdbx_description
1 polymer ?
#
loop_
_entity_poly.entity_id
_entity_poly.type
_entity_poly.pdbx_seq_one_letter_code
_entity_poly.pdbx_strand_id
1 'polypeptide(L)'
;MAKTIVQYSGFFDSIGATPSDAGDIREYPAREFSIHVKELFTDGVKRDQLQVVPSDTPYTVGVELGFACIQGRYYNMVLEGVSDGDDPQYLPLEFEAAETLTRVDRVILRLDDNATLLGRWIRPMILAGTEGSDEPPELTRNDTVYEISLAQIKVRPGANTVAAEDITDERSDSTVCGWCKPYGAVTPGMISAENVETAGSYANAQAYLEGLEGSKADKSSNATASLPVSGWSGESAPYTQTVQVAGITAATNALLDFAHAADADTEKARARAWSRIAYFEEGAGTITATCLGSKPETDLTLRIILLG
;
A
#
# COMPACT_ATOMS: atom_id res chain seq x y z
N MET A 1 24.28 -21.95 26.99
CA MET A 1 23.11 -21.39 27.71
C MET A 1 22.02 -21.17 26.65
N ALA A 2 20.82 -21.65 26.96
CA ALA A 2 19.65 -21.42 26.07
C ALA A 2 19.45 -19.93 25.81
N LYS A 3 18.86 -19.58 24.66
CA LYS A 3 18.49 -18.20 24.36
C LYS A 3 17.37 -17.75 25.29
N THR A 4 17.47 -16.53 25.76
CA THR A 4 16.46 -15.87 26.58
C THR A 4 16.06 -14.56 25.96
N ILE A 5 14.84 -14.12 26.26
CA ILE A 5 14.38 -12.79 25.87
C ILE A 5 15.05 -11.77 26.78
N VAL A 6 15.74 -10.80 26.18
CA VAL A 6 16.35 -9.68 26.90
C VAL A 6 15.70 -8.38 26.43
N GLN A 7 15.44 -7.51 27.38
CA GLN A 7 14.83 -6.20 27.16
C GLN A 7 15.86 -5.12 27.45
N TYR A 8 16.07 -4.26 26.46
CA TYR A 8 16.90 -3.09 26.63
C TYR A 8 16.06 -1.84 26.56
N SER A 9 16.27 -0.92 27.49
CA SER A 9 15.68 0.41 27.45
C SER A 9 16.70 1.43 27.93
N GLY A 10 16.76 2.55 27.26
CA GLY A 10 17.69 3.63 27.60
C GLY A 10 18.37 4.19 26.37
N PHE A 11 19.26 5.15 26.62
CA PHE A 11 20.02 5.83 25.59
C PHE A 11 21.44 6.01 26.08
N PHE A 12 22.36 5.23 26.01
CA PHE A 12 23.69 5.13 26.62
C PHE A 12 23.67 4.86 28.13
N ASP A 13 24.38 3.83 28.52
CA ASP A 13 24.80 3.64 29.90
C ASP A 13 25.79 4.77 30.23
N SER A 14 25.37 5.75 31.00
CA SER A 14 26.33 6.57 31.73
C SER A 14 26.95 5.67 32.80
N ILE A 15 28.10 5.12 32.52
CA ILE A 15 28.94 4.55 33.58
C ILE A 15 29.23 5.72 34.51
N GLY A 16 28.62 5.70 35.70
CA GLY A 16 28.75 6.78 36.66
C GLY A 16 30.23 7.08 36.88
N ALA A 17 30.64 8.27 36.49
CA ALA A 17 31.93 8.81 36.85
C ALA A 17 31.98 8.87 38.38
N THR A 18 32.95 8.26 38.98
CA THR A 18 33.23 8.43 40.41
C THR A 18 33.50 9.92 40.65
N PRO A 19 32.98 10.53 41.72
CA PRO A 19 33.08 11.99 41.97
C PRO A 19 34.50 12.53 42.25
N SER A 20 35.55 11.79 41.91
CA SER A 20 36.93 12.17 42.28
C SER A 20 37.65 13.07 41.27
N ASP A 21 37.11 13.28 40.09
CA ASP A 21 37.75 14.16 39.10
C ASP A 21 36.93 15.45 38.88
N ALA A 22 37.13 16.39 39.79
CA ALA A 22 36.56 17.73 39.69
C ALA A 22 37.18 18.51 38.53
N GLY A 23 36.89 18.17 37.29
CA GLY A 23 37.43 18.91 36.17
C GLY A 23 36.86 18.63 34.79
N ASP A 24 36.30 17.48 34.57
CA ASP A 24 35.77 17.12 33.25
C ASP A 24 34.29 16.65 33.34
N ILE A 25 33.39 17.62 33.47
CA ILE A 25 31.95 17.36 33.45
C ILE A 25 31.50 17.27 32.00
N ARG A 26 31.87 16.23 31.29
CA ARG A 26 31.29 15.83 30.03
C ARG A 26 30.16 14.84 30.22
N GLU A 27 29.41 15.00 31.29
CA GLU A 27 28.17 14.27 31.50
C GLU A 27 27.05 14.97 30.73
N TYR A 28 26.75 14.49 29.54
CA TYR A 28 25.50 14.84 28.89
C TYR A 28 24.39 14.01 29.55
N PRO A 29 23.42 14.65 30.22
CA PRO A 29 22.29 13.92 30.77
C PRO A 29 21.58 13.13 29.66
N ALA A 30 21.27 11.87 29.92
CA ALA A 30 20.54 11.02 28.95
C ALA A 30 19.26 11.69 28.42
N ARG A 31 18.68 12.56 29.24
CA ARG A 31 17.52 13.40 28.88
C ARG A 31 17.83 14.36 27.72
N GLU A 32 18.96 15.03 27.72
CA GLU A 32 19.33 15.97 26.64
C GLU A 32 19.56 15.22 25.34
N PHE A 33 20.15 14.05 25.41
CA PHE A 33 20.34 13.21 24.23
C PHE A 33 19.01 12.66 23.67
N SER A 34 18.07 12.33 24.55
CA SER A 34 16.73 11.88 24.12
C SER A 34 15.95 12.96 23.39
N ILE A 35 16.19 14.25 23.68
CA ILE A 35 15.59 15.36 22.96
C ILE A 35 15.99 15.34 21.48
N HIS A 36 17.27 15.11 21.17
CA HIS A 36 17.71 15.03 19.77
C HIS A 36 17.08 13.85 19.04
N VAL A 37 16.96 12.70 19.69
CA VAL A 37 16.31 11.54 19.07
C VAL A 37 14.81 11.78 18.87
N LYS A 38 14.15 12.44 19.81
CA LYS A 38 12.74 12.82 19.70
C LYS A 38 12.48 13.74 18.50
N GLU A 39 13.43 14.62 18.17
CA GLU A 39 13.33 15.49 17.00
C GLU A 39 13.62 14.75 15.67
N LEU A 40 14.25 13.57 15.73
CA LEU A 40 14.60 12.78 14.55
C LEU A 40 13.59 11.68 14.25
N PHE A 41 12.91 11.14 15.27
CA PHE A 41 12.02 9.98 15.12
C PHE A 41 10.67 10.23 15.80
N THR A 42 9.62 9.71 15.18
CA THR A 42 8.28 9.67 15.78
C THR A 42 8.23 8.62 16.89
N ASP A 43 7.38 8.85 17.90
CA ASP A 43 7.02 7.81 18.85
C ASP A 43 6.31 6.65 18.14
N GLY A 44 6.49 5.44 18.67
CA GLY A 44 5.82 4.26 18.15
C GLY A 44 6.70 3.02 18.09
N VAL A 45 6.20 1.97 17.47
CA VAL A 45 6.90 0.69 17.28
C VAL A 45 7.47 0.58 15.87
N LYS A 46 8.53 -0.20 15.73
CA LYS A 46 9.02 -0.55 14.39
C LYS A 46 7.97 -1.42 13.70
N ARG A 47 7.70 -1.14 12.42
CA ARG A 47 6.69 -1.86 11.64
C ARG A 47 6.90 -3.38 11.74
N ASP A 48 5.78 -4.10 11.88
CA ASP A 48 5.72 -5.57 11.98
C ASP A 48 6.45 -6.17 13.20
N GLN A 49 6.65 -5.39 14.27
CA GLN A 49 7.28 -5.82 15.53
C GLN A 49 6.38 -5.51 16.72
N LEU A 50 6.67 -6.17 17.87
CA LEU A 50 5.94 -6.03 19.12
C LEU A 50 4.44 -6.33 18.98
N GLN A 51 4.08 -7.31 18.15
CA GLN A 51 2.69 -7.76 18.02
C GLN A 51 2.25 -8.46 19.30
N VAL A 52 1.01 -8.19 19.70
CA VAL A 52 0.36 -8.93 20.78
C VAL A 52 -0.28 -10.19 20.18
N VAL A 53 0.03 -11.33 20.77
CA VAL A 53 -0.44 -12.64 20.29
C VAL A 53 -1.10 -13.44 21.42
N PRO A 54 -2.02 -14.35 21.10
CA PRO A 54 -2.56 -15.29 22.09
C PRO A 54 -1.47 -16.14 22.71
N SER A 55 -1.69 -16.60 23.93
CA SER A 55 -0.84 -17.57 24.61
C SER A 55 -1.67 -18.76 25.07
N ASP A 56 -1.09 -19.96 25.00
CA ASP A 56 -1.68 -21.19 25.58
C ASP A 56 -1.53 -21.23 27.11
N THR A 57 -0.67 -20.37 27.67
CA THR A 57 -0.51 -20.23 29.11
C THR A 57 -1.72 -19.50 29.70
N PRO A 58 -2.38 -20.05 30.73
CA PRO A 58 -3.52 -19.40 31.35
C PRO A 58 -3.21 -17.98 31.84
N TYR A 59 -4.17 -17.09 31.66
CA TYR A 59 -4.11 -15.67 32.05
C TYR A 59 -2.92 -14.90 31.46
N THR A 60 -2.46 -15.29 30.27
CA THR A 60 -1.28 -14.72 29.64
C THR A 60 -1.58 -14.35 28.18
N VAL A 61 -1.01 -13.24 27.75
CA VAL A 61 -0.84 -12.88 26.33
C VAL A 61 0.64 -12.72 26.03
N GLY A 62 1.05 -12.93 24.78
CA GLY A 62 2.41 -12.76 24.33
C GLY A 62 2.65 -11.40 23.69
N VAL A 63 3.83 -10.81 23.89
CA VAL A 63 4.32 -9.70 23.08
C VAL A 63 5.53 -10.18 22.31
N GLU A 64 5.45 -10.20 20.99
CA GLU A 64 6.55 -10.61 20.10
C GLU A 64 7.76 -9.68 20.23
N LEU A 65 8.93 -10.18 19.83
CA LEU A 65 10.18 -9.43 19.86
C LEU A 65 10.10 -8.16 19.00
N GLY A 66 10.86 -7.15 19.38
CA GLY A 66 10.88 -5.94 18.56
C GLY A 66 11.41 -4.69 19.22
N PHE A 67 11.23 -3.58 18.50
CA PHE A 67 11.78 -2.28 18.82
C PHE A 67 10.69 -1.22 18.86
N ALA A 68 10.84 -0.27 19.80
CA ALA A 68 10.02 0.94 19.89
C ALA A 68 10.89 2.16 20.23
N CYS A 69 10.40 3.33 19.85
CA CYS A 69 10.92 4.62 20.29
C CYS A 69 9.79 5.40 20.99
N ILE A 70 10.05 5.89 22.19
CA ILE A 70 9.10 6.67 23.00
C ILE A 70 9.82 7.87 23.59
N GLN A 71 9.40 9.07 23.22
CA GLN A 71 9.98 10.33 23.70
C GLN A 71 11.52 10.38 23.57
N GLY A 72 12.02 9.88 22.41
CA GLY A 72 13.44 9.81 22.10
C GLY A 72 14.23 8.73 22.84
N ARG A 73 13.56 7.85 23.57
CA ARG A 73 14.16 6.68 24.21
C ARG A 73 13.76 5.42 23.46
N TYR A 74 14.64 4.44 23.43
CA TYR A 74 14.37 3.17 22.76
C TYR A 74 14.01 2.05 23.73
N TYR A 75 13.21 1.15 23.23
CA TYR A 75 12.96 -0.17 23.80
C TYR A 75 13.35 -1.20 22.74
N ASN A 76 14.14 -2.20 23.12
CA ASN A 76 14.56 -3.26 22.22
C ASN A 76 14.47 -4.60 22.96
N MET A 77 13.65 -5.48 22.44
CA MET A 77 13.44 -6.83 22.97
C MET A 77 13.95 -7.84 21.95
N VAL A 78 14.99 -8.56 22.33
CA VAL A 78 15.71 -9.51 21.46
C VAL A 78 15.98 -10.82 22.21
N LEU A 79 16.30 -11.86 21.46
CA LEU A 79 16.81 -13.10 22.03
C LEU A 79 18.32 -13.00 22.23
N GLU A 80 18.78 -13.34 23.42
CA GLU A 80 20.21 -13.49 23.71
C GLU A 80 20.52 -14.90 24.19
N GLY A 81 21.70 -15.38 23.88
CA GLY A 81 22.19 -16.71 24.25
C GLY A 81 22.35 -17.65 23.05
N VAL A 82 22.53 -18.92 23.34
CA VAL A 82 22.67 -19.97 22.32
C VAL A 82 21.36 -20.72 22.23
N SER A 83 20.84 -20.89 21.01
CA SER A 83 19.62 -21.66 20.78
C SER A 83 19.81 -23.12 21.21
N ASP A 84 18.88 -23.64 21.98
CA ASP A 84 18.76 -25.07 22.33
C ASP A 84 17.60 -25.76 21.61
N GLY A 85 16.95 -25.05 20.70
CA GLY A 85 15.83 -25.55 19.88
C GLY A 85 14.45 -25.18 20.40
N ASP A 86 14.36 -24.60 21.58
CA ASP A 86 13.08 -24.17 22.20
C ASP A 86 13.15 -22.67 22.57
N ASP A 87 13.48 -21.84 21.59
CA ASP A 87 13.59 -20.40 21.79
C ASP A 87 12.20 -19.78 22.04
N PRO A 88 12.03 -18.91 23.06
CA PRO A 88 10.77 -18.26 23.32
C PRO A 88 10.39 -17.31 22.15
N GLN A 89 9.15 -17.40 21.72
CA GLN A 89 8.63 -16.63 20.58
C GLN A 89 8.14 -15.24 21.00
N TYR A 90 7.76 -15.08 22.25
CA TYR A 90 7.20 -13.85 22.81
C TYR A 90 7.53 -13.69 24.30
N LEU A 91 7.44 -12.46 24.77
CA LEU A 91 7.44 -12.15 26.21
C LEU A 91 6.02 -12.35 26.76
N PRO A 92 5.82 -13.23 27.75
CA PRO A 92 4.52 -13.41 28.40
C PRO A 92 4.18 -12.22 29.28
N LEU A 93 2.93 -11.74 29.20
CA LEU A 93 2.34 -10.75 30.10
C LEU A 93 1.09 -11.33 30.73
N GLU A 94 1.04 -11.28 32.05
CA GLU A 94 -0.10 -11.79 32.81
C GLU A 94 -1.22 -10.73 32.89
N PHE A 95 -2.49 -11.18 32.73
CA PHE A 95 -3.67 -10.38 32.95
C PHE A 95 -4.53 -11.00 34.06
N GLU A 96 -5.31 -10.19 34.73
CA GLU A 96 -6.26 -10.66 35.75
C GLU A 96 -7.54 -11.20 35.10
N ALA A 97 -8.14 -12.23 35.71
CA ALA A 97 -9.43 -12.74 35.27
C ALA A 97 -10.50 -11.64 35.35
N ALA A 98 -11.47 -11.67 34.43
CA ALA A 98 -12.71 -10.92 34.60
C ALA A 98 -13.65 -11.74 35.48
N GLU A 99 -14.28 -11.10 36.51
CA GLU A 99 -15.07 -11.83 37.48
C GLU A 99 -16.51 -12.06 36.98
N THR A 100 -17.18 -11.03 36.56
CA THR A 100 -18.64 -11.08 36.25
C THR A 100 -18.98 -10.57 34.84
N LEU A 101 -18.31 -9.56 34.35
CA LEU A 101 -18.59 -8.92 33.08
C LEU A 101 -17.31 -8.83 32.22
N THR A 102 -17.50 -8.84 30.94
CA THR A 102 -16.41 -8.60 29.99
C THR A 102 -15.80 -7.21 30.22
N ARG A 103 -14.47 -7.11 30.10
CA ARG A 103 -13.76 -5.85 30.11
C ARG A 103 -12.76 -5.80 28.94
N VAL A 104 -12.35 -4.61 28.58
CA VAL A 104 -11.30 -4.37 27.59
C VAL A 104 -10.06 -3.85 28.30
N ASP A 105 -9.01 -4.65 28.33
CA ASP A 105 -7.68 -4.26 28.85
C ASP A 105 -6.81 -3.75 27.70
N ARG A 106 -5.76 -3.02 28.04
CA ARG A 106 -4.83 -2.48 27.05
C ARG A 106 -3.41 -2.97 27.32
N VAL A 107 -2.77 -3.58 26.30
CA VAL A 107 -1.36 -3.94 26.36
C VAL A 107 -0.56 -2.74 25.87
N ILE A 108 0.33 -2.23 26.71
CA ILE A 108 1.04 -0.98 26.47
C ILE A 108 2.55 -1.13 26.62
N LEU A 109 3.30 -0.17 26.06
CA LEU A 109 4.64 0.15 26.50
C LEU A 109 4.59 1.46 27.32
N ARG A 110 5.09 1.41 28.56
CA ARG A 110 5.17 2.58 29.45
C ARG A 110 6.61 3.00 29.64
N LEU A 111 6.88 4.26 29.30
CA LEU A 111 8.04 5.00 29.75
C LEU A 111 7.70 5.67 31.09
N ASP A 112 8.53 5.47 32.12
CA ASP A 112 8.38 6.10 33.43
C ASP A 112 9.70 6.77 33.86
N ASP A 113 9.71 8.09 33.89
CA ASP A 113 10.86 8.90 34.31
C ASP A 113 10.92 9.12 35.83
N ASN A 114 9.87 8.76 36.59
CA ASN A 114 9.83 8.90 38.06
C ASN A 114 10.54 7.81 38.81
N ALA A 115 10.95 6.74 38.15
CA ALA A 115 11.51 5.61 38.82
C ALA A 115 12.85 5.90 39.46
N THR A 116 12.84 5.95 40.76
CA THR A 116 13.91 6.45 41.63
C THR A 116 15.12 5.59 41.74
N LEU A 117 15.16 4.37 41.24
CA LEU A 117 16.31 3.51 41.47
C LEU A 117 16.74 2.51 40.39
N LEU A 118 15.83 2.01 39.55
CA LEU A 118 16.20 1.03 38.53
C LEU A 118 15.24 1.03 37.35
N GLY A 119 14.39 2.02 37.24
CA GLY A 119 13.20 1.91 36.45
C GLY A 119 12.95 3.03 35.45
N ARG A 120 13.95 3.75 34.98
CA ARG A 120 13.82 4.63 33.80
C ARG A 120 13.67 3.80 32.53
N TRP A 121 12.84 2.79 32.61
CA TRP A 121 12.76 1.74 31.60
C TRP A 121 11.43 1.86 30.88
N ILE A 122 11.51 1.72 29.59
CA ILE A 122 10.32 1.39 28.84
C ILE A 122 10.03 -0.08 29.08
N ARG A 123 8.83 -0.40 29.49
CA ARG A 123 8.41 -1.78 29.77
C ARG A 123 7.02 -2.06 29.21
N PRO A 124 6.78 -3.28 28.72
CA PRO A 124 5.44 -3.72 28.41
C PRO A 124 4.67 -4.03 29.71
N MET A 125 3.38 -3.71 29.70
CA MET A 125 2.48 -4.04 30.80
C MET A 125 1.03 -4.03 30.32
N ILE A 126 0.12 -4.52 31.15
CA ILE A 126 -1.30 -4.50 30.89
C ILE A 126 -1.96 -3.46 31.80
N LEU A 127 -2.75 -2.59 31.21
CA LEU A 127 -3.68 -1.73 31.92
C LEU A 127 -5.05 -2.44 31.95
N ALA A 128 -5.51 -2.78 33.14
CA ALA A 128 -6.83 -3.38 33.30
C ALA A 128 -7.93 -2.34 33.07
N GLY A 129 -8.92 -2.70 32.27
CA GLY A 129 -10.10 -1.89 32.04
C GLY A 129 -11.14 -2.04 33.16
N THR A 130 -12.31 -1.48 32.94
CA THR A 130 -13.44 -1.57 33.87
C THR A 130 -14.40 -2.67 33.41
N GLU A 131 -14.77 -3.59 34.27
CA GLU A 131 -15.75 -4.62 33.94
C GLU A 131 -17.10 -4.00 33.50
N GLY A 132 -17.62 -4.52 32.40
CA GLY A 132 -18.86 -4.03 31.79
C GLY A 132 -18.69 -2.79 30.92
N SER A 133 -17.46 -2.30 30.76
CA SER A 133 -17.12 -1.24 29.78
C SER A 133 -16.53 -1.86 28.53
N ASP A 134 -16.98 -1.41 27.36
CA ASP A 134 -16.35 -1.70 26.07
C ASP A 134 -15.23 -0.70 25.73
N GLU A 135 -15.03 0.33 26.56
CA GLU A 135 -13.97 1.32 26.39
C GLU A 135 -12.68 0.86 27.09
N PRO A 136 -11.55 0.86 26.39
CA PRO A 136 -10.26 0.54 26.99
C PRO A 136 -9.80 1.66 27.94
N PRO A 137 -8.89 1.37 28.89
CA PRO A 137 -8.36 2.39 29.81
C PRO A 137 -7.60 3.47 29.03
N GLU A 138 -7.70 4.72 29.50
CA GLU A 138 -6.98 5.85 28.91
C GLU A 138 -5.47 5.72 29.12
N LEU A 139 -4.72 6.18 28.12
CA LEU A 139 -3.26 6.23 28.19
C LEU A 139 -2.77 7.43 28.98
N THR A 140 -1.83 7.22 29.87
CA THR A 140 -1.15 8.31 30.57
C THR A 140 -0.07 8.91 29.70
N ARG A 141 -0.16 10.20 29.41
CA ARG A 141 0.81 10.98 28.62
C ARG A 141 1.06 12.33 29.28
N ASN A 142 2.11 12.37 30.10
CA ASN A 142 2.54 13.58 30.80
C ASN A 142 4.07 13.68 30.78
N ASP A 143 4.63 14.64 31.51
CA ASP A 143 6.09 14.90 31.53
C ASP A 143 6.93 13.77 32.13
N THR A 144 6.33 12.87 32.88
CA THR A 144 7.01 11.82 33.64
C THR A 144 6.63 10.41 33.24
N VAL A 145 5.42 10.23 32.75
CA VAL A 145 4.90 8.93 32.26
C VAL A 145 4.38 9.12 30.83
N TYR A 146 4.83 8.26 29.94
CA TYR A 146 4.33 8.26 28.58
C TYR A 146 4.03 6.83 28.11
N GLU A 147 2.80 6.61 27.64
CA GLU A 147 2.30 5.31 27.24
C GLU A 147 1.92 5.28 25.77
N ILE A 148 2.27 4.19 25.12
CA ILE A 148 1.76 3.84 23.78
C ILE A 148 1.09 2.48 23.85
N SER A 149 -0.01 2.31 23.09
CA SER A 149 -0.78 1.08 23.09
C SER A 149 -0.34 0.14 21.96
N LEU A 150 -0.07 -1.10 22.31
CA LEU A 150 0.22 -2.15 21.31
C LEU A 150 -1.08 -2.80 20.82
N ALA A 151 -1.99 -3.12 21.75
CA ALA A 151 -3.27 -3.74 21.43
C ALA A 151 -4.29 -3.56 22.58
N GLN A 152 -5.55 -3.70 22.24
CA GLN A 152 -6.61 -4.00 23.22
C GLN A 152 -6.81 -5.51 23.29
N ILE A 153 -7.11 -6.02 24.48
CA ILE A 153 -7.51 -7.40 24.69
C ILE A 153 -8.85 -7.47 25.38
N LYS A 154 -9.76 -8.28 24.84
CA LYS A 154 -11.10 -8.50 25.42
C LYS A 154 -11.05 -9.68 26.38
N VAL A 155 -11.17 -9.40 27.68
CA VAL A 155 -11.15 -10.41 28.74
C VAL A 155 -12.58 -10.78 29.11
N ARG A 156 -12.96 -12.04 28.87
CA ARG A 156 -14.32 -12.54 29.12
C ARG A 156 -14.40 -13.23 30.48
N PRO A 157 -15.53 -13.13 31.20
CA PRO A 157 -15.73 -13.84 32.47
C PRO A 157 -15.54 -15.34 32.30
N GLY A 158 -14.75 -15.92 33.20
CA GLY A 158 -14.45 -17.35 33.20
C GLY A 158 -13.50 -17.83 32.11
N ALA A 159 -13.06 -16.96 31.22
CA ALA A 159 -12.00 -17.30 30.28
C ALA A 159 -10.62 -17.13 30.93
N ASN A 160 -9.78 -18.13 30.72
CA ASN A 160 -8.39 -18.10 31.19
C ASN A 160 -7.38 -17.82 30.05
N THR A 161 -7.84 -17.69 28.83
CA THR A 161 -7.05 -17.34 27.65
C THR A 161 -7.77 -16.26 26.83
N VAL A 162 -7.02 -15.51 26.02
CA VAL A 162 -7.55 -14.52 25.09
C VAL A 162 -7.36 -15.09 23.69
N ALA A 163 -8.45 -15.17 22.91
CA ALA A 163 -8.42 -15.65 21.53
C ALA A 163 -7.90 -14.55 20.59
N ALA A 164 -7.42 -14.93 19.40
CA ALA A 164 -6.89 -13.98 18.43
C ALA A 164 -7.94 -12.92 17.99
N GLU A 165 -9.20 -13.31 17.88
CA GLU A 165 -10.33 -12.42 17.56
C GLU A 165 -10.67 -11.42 18.68
N ASP A 166 -10.19 -11.66 19.90
CA ASP A 166 -10.36 -10.79 21.07
C ASP A 166 -9.15 -9.83 21.24
N ILE A 167 -8.18 -9.86 20.33
CA ILE A 167 -7.05 -8.96 20.30
C ILE A 167 -7.22 -7.95 19.15
N THR A 168 -7.28 -6.68 19.47
CA THR A 168 -7.35 -5.59 18.49
C THR A 168 -6.00 -4.88 18.44
N ASP A 169 -5.28 -5.00 17.32
CA ASP A 169 -3.97 -4.37 17.11
C ASP A 169 -4.11 -2.84 16.97
N GLU A 170 -3.44 -2.09 17.85
CA GLU A 170 -3.45 -0.63 17.86
C GLU A 170 -2.13 -0.01 17.38
N ARG A 171 -1.14 -0.81 16.98
CA ARG A 171 0.19 -0.32 16.60
C ARG A 171 0.18 0.62 15.39
N SER A 172 -0.77 0.47 14.47
CA SER A 172 -0.91 1.35 13.31
C SER A 172 -1.63 2.66 13.60
N ASP A 173 -2.35 2.76 14.71
CA ASP A 173 -3.09 3.96 15.09
C ASP A 173 -2.14 4.99 15.72
N SER A 174 -1.87 6.07 14.98
CA SER A 174 -0.97 7.15 15.42
C SER A 174 -1.51 7.97 16.60
N THR A 175 -2.76 7.82 16.98
CA THR A 175 -3.34 8.51 18.15
C THR A 175 -2.96 7.82 19.45
N VAL A 176 -2.76 6.51 19.42
CA VAL A 176 -2.47 5.68 20.61
C VAL A 176 -1.09 5.02 20.56
N CYS A 177 -0.52 4.76 19.37
CA CYS A 177 0.80 4.16 19.18
C CYS A 177 1.53 4.82 18.00
N GLY A 178 1.31 4.30 16.80
CA GLY A 178 2.00 4.69 15.58
C GLY A 178 3.26 3.88 15.29
N TRP A 179 3.82 4.14 14.11
CA TRP A 179 5.08 3.52 13.69
C TRP A 179 6.25 4.46 13.98
N CYS A 180 7.30 3.94 14.64
CA CYS A 180 8.57 4.64 14.78
C CYS A 180 9.21 4.81 13.39
N LYS A 181 9.38 6.02 12.96
CA LYS A 181 9.97 6.40 11.67
C LYS A 181 10.71 7.74 11.79
N PRO A 182 11.74 7.99 10.97
CA PRO A 182 12.34 9.31 10.89
C PRO A 182 11.31 10.37 10.50
N TYR A 183 11.39 11.58 11.08
CA TYR A 183 10.61 12.71 10.60
C TYR A 183 10.95 13.01 9.14
N GLY A 184 9.92 13.27 8.33
CA GLY A 184 10.08 13.42 6.89
C GLY A 184 10.26 12.11 6.12
N ALA A 185 10.26 10.96 6.81
CA ALA A 185 10.25 9.67 6.11
C ALA A 185 8.96 9.48 5.32
N VAL A 186 9.12 9.22 4.06
CA VAL A 186 8.00 8.95 3.17
C VAL A 186 7.58 7.50 3.36
N THR A 187 6.38 7.28 3.90
CA THR A 187 5.80 5.92 3.96
C THR A 187 5.04 5.62 2.68
N PRO A 188 4.93 4.33 2.28
CA PRO A 188 4.01 3.95 1.21
C PRO A 188 2.62 4.55 1.46
N GLY A 189 2.10 5.33 0.51
CA GLY A 189 0.85 6.08 0.65
C GLY A 189 0.99 7.55 1.07
N MET A 190 2.16 8.00 1.56
CA MET A 190 2.44 9.44 1.75
C MET A 190 2.96 10.10 0.47
N ILE A 191 3.48 9.33 -0.48
CA ILE A 191 3.75 9.81 -1.83
C ILE A 191 2.50 9.49 -2.64
N SER A 192 1.61 10.44 -2.80
CA SER A 192 0.71 10.42 -3.95
C SER A 192 1.44 11.06 -5.14
N ALA A 193 1.09 10.64 -6.35
CA ALA A 193 1.65 11.27 -7.56
C ALA A 193 1.38 12.79 -7.61
N GLU A 194 0.36 13.26 -6.86
CA GLU A 194 0.03 14.67 -6.70
C GLU A 194 1.07 15.48 -5.89
N ASN A 195 1.79 14.82 -4.96
CA ASN A 195 2.76 15.45 -4.06
C ASN A 195 4.21 15.34 -4.56
N VAL A 196 4.44 14.68 -5.69
CA VAL A 196 5.78 14.56 -6.28
C VAL A 196 5.97 15.68 -7.30
N GLU A 197 6.83 16.64 -6.97
CA GLU A 197 7.23 17.69 -7.92
C GLU A 197 8.01 17.10 -9.09
N THR A 198 7.73 17.55 -10.29
CA THR A 198 8.46 17.17 -11.50
C THR A 198 9.29 18.35 -12.02
N ALA A 199 10.49 18.06 -12.54
CA ALA A 199 11.26 19.05 -13.25
C ALA A 199 10.69 19.18 -14.67
N GLY A 200 9.95 20.25 -14.94
CA GLY A 200 9.39 20.50 -16.25
C GLY A 200 8.08 21.30 -16.25
N SER A 201 7.29 21.15 -17.31
CA SER A 201 6.04 21.87 -17.51
C SER A 201 4.84 21.34 -16.73
N TYR A 202 5.00 20.27 -15.99
CA TYR A 202 3.96 19.66 -15.16
C TYR A 202 4.18 20.01 -13.69
N ALA A 203 3.10 20.37 -12.99
CA ALA A 203 3.15 20.79 -11.60
C ALA A 203 3.53 19.64 -10.64
N ASN A 204 3.19 18.40 -11.00
CA ASN A 204 3.48 17.21 -10.19
C ASN A 204 3.44 15.94 -11.05
N ALA A 205 3.82 14.80 -10.48
CA ALA A 205 3.86 13.52 -11.19
C ALA A 205 2.47 13.04 -11.65
N GLN A 206 1.39 13.39 -10.93
CA GLN A 206 0.03 13.07 -11.35
C GLN A 206 -0.33 13.79 -12.65
N ALA A 207 -0.08 15.11 -12.72
CA ALA A 207 -0.31 15.89 -13.95
C ALA A 207 0.55 15.41 -15.13
N TYR A 208 1.77 14.93 -14.85
CA TYR A 208 2.62 14.30 -15.87
C TYR A 208 2.02 12.99 -16.40
N LEU A 209 1.51 12.13 -15.52
CA LEU A 209 0.87 10.87 -15.93
C LEU A 209 -0.42 11.11 -16.71
N GLU A 210 -1.25 12.07 -16.28
CA GLU A 210 -2.46 12.50 -17.01
C GLU A 210 -2.12 13.08 -18.38
N GLY A 211 -1.05 13.87 -18.46
CA GLY A 211 -0.53 14.39 -19.72
C GLY A 211 -0.03 13.27 -20.66
N LEU A 212 0.63 12.24 -20.12
CA LEU A 212 1.04 11.06 -20.87
C LEU A 212 -0.17 10.24 -21.33
N GLU A 213 -1.20 10.09 -20.50
CA GLU A 213 -2.43 9.40 -20.88
C GLU A 213 -3.22 10.16 -21.96
N GLY A 214 -3.26 11.49 -21.87
CA GLY A 214 -3.86 12.35 -22.89
C GLY A 214 -3.05 12.44 -24.19
N SER A 215 -1.74 12.16 -24.13
CA SER A 215 -0.84 12.13 -25.31
C SER A 215 -0.64 10.73 -25.89
N LYS A 216 -1.11 9.68 -25.21
CA LYS A 216 -1.17 8.35 -25.83
C LYS A 216 -2.10 8.45 -27.03
N ALA A 217 -1.60 8.03 -28.20
CA ALA A 217 -2.45 7.82 -29.36
C ALA A 217 -3.70 7.06 -28.92
N ASP A 218 -4.86 7.54 -29.25
CA ASP A 218 -6.12 6.87 -28.94
C ASP A 218 -5.99 5.41 -29.33
N LYS A 219 -6.44 4.52 -28.46
CA LYS A 219 -6.34 3.09 -28.71
C LYS A 219 -6.95 2.82 -30.06
N SER A 220 -6.20 2.16 -30.95
CA SER A 220 -6.74 1.75 -32.23
C SER A 220 -8.10 1.07 -32.02
N SER A 221 -9.13 1.60 -32.67
CA SER A 221 -10.46 1.00 -32.63
C SER A 221 -10.72 0.20 -33.90
N ASN A 222 -11.50 -0.87 -33.77
CA ASN A 222 -11.88 -1.71 -34.89
C ASN A 222 -13.29 -1.32 -35.36
N ALA A 223 -13.43 -1.16 -36.66
CA ALA A 223 -14.73 -0.97 -37.32
C ALA A 223 -14.90 -1.97 -38.46
N THR A 224 -16.11 -2.16 -38.91
CA THR A 224 -16.42 -2.96 -40.10
C THR A 224 -17.42 -2.20 -40.99
N ALA A 225 -17.31 -2.39 -42.28
CA ALA A 225 -18.29 -1.85 -43.24
C ALA A 225 -18.51 -2.86 -44.36
N SER A 226 -19.69 -2.84 -44.97
CA SER A 226 -20.03 -3.75 -46.07
C SER A 226 -20.02 -3.04 -47.40
N LEU A 227 -19.38 -3.61 -48.40
CA LEU A 227 -19.39 -3.19 -49.80
C LEU A 227 -20.14 -4.22 -50.62
N PRO A 228 -21.49 -4.17 -50.66
CA PRO A 228 -22.27 -5.10 -51.48
C PRO A 228 -22.09 -4.82 -52.97
N VAL A 229 -22.20 -5.85 -53.78
CA VAL A 229 -22.13 -5.74 -55.26
C VAL A 229 -23.12 -4.71 -55.82
N SER A 230 -24.29 -4.63 -55.21
CA SER A 230 -25.36 -3.68 -55.65
C SER A 230 -25.09 -2.24 -55.29
N GLY A 231 -24.12 -1.95 -54.42
CA GLY A 231 -23.85 -0.61 -53.89
C GLY A 231 -22.94 0.26 -54.81
N TRP A 232 -22.38 -0.28 -55.88
CA TRP A 232 -21.47 0.44 -56.75
C TRP A 232 -22.18 1.34 -57.73
N SER A 233 -21.86 2.63 -57.65
CA SER A 233 -22.38 3.71 -58.52
C SER A 233 -21.50 3.91 -59.77
N GLY A 234 -22.10 4.42 -60.85
CA GLY A 234 -21.44 4.69 -62.13
C GLY A 234 -21.93 3.76 -63.23
N GLU A 235 -22.18 4.32 -64.41
CA GLU A 235 -22.52 3.55 -65.65
C GLU A 235 -21.27 3.05 -66.36
N SER A 236 -20.12 3.72 -66.12
CA SER A 236 -18.79 3.36 -66.59
C SER A 236 -17.77 3.68 -65.53
N ALA A 237 -16.55 3.11 -65.63
CA ALA A 237 -15.48 3.43 -64.70
C ALA A 237 -15.12 4.92 -64.73
N PRO A 238 -14.78 5.54 -63.59
CA PRO A 238 -14.62 4.88 -62.28
C PRO A 238 -15.96 4.58 -61.61
N TYR A 239 -16.01 3.40 -60.96
CA TYR A 239 -17.12 3.03 -60.08
C TYR A 239 -16.80 3.37 -58.64
N THR A 240 -17.74 3.92 -57.90
CA THR A 240 -17.54 4.29 -56.51
C THR A 240 -18.61 3.70 -55.60
N GLN A 241 -18.23 3.43 -54.35
CA GLN A 241 -19.19 3.08 -53.31
C GLN A 241 -18.77 3.72 -52.00
N THR A 242 -19.67 4.50 -51.40
CA THR A 242 -19.46 5.15 -50.13
C THR A 242 -20.22 4.41 -49.03
N VAL A 243 -19.54 4.09 -47.94
CA VAL A 243 -20.11 3.40 -46.77
C VAL A 243 -19.87 4.19 -45.49
N GLN A 244 -20.81 4.08 -44.55
CA GLN A 244 -20.70 4.72 -43.24
C GLN A 244 -19.74 3.90 -42.34
N VAL A 245 -18.84 4.57 -41.65
CA VAL A 245 -17.89 3.98 -40.69
C VAL A 245 -17.87 4.88 -39.46
N ALA A 246 -18.33 4.33 -38.35
CA ALA A 246 -18.32 5.05 -37.08
C ALA A 246 -16.89 5.35 -36.62
N GLY A 247 -16.66 6.57 -36.19
CA GLY A 247 -15.36 7.00 -35.62
C GLY A 247 -14.29 7.42 -36.63
N ILE A 248 -14.57 7.34 -37.96
CA ILE A 248 -13.64 7.82 -38.98
C ILE A 248 -13.83 9.32 -39.23
N THR A 249 -12.75 10.03 -39.47
CA THR A 249 -12.71 11.43 -39.86
C THR A 249 -11.80 11.59 -41.10
N ALA A 250 -11.83 12.71 -41.79
CA ALA A 250 -10.94 12.98 -42.90
C ALA A 250 -9.44 13.06 -42.52
N ALA A 251 -9.13 13.12 -41.22
CA ALA A 251 -7.79 13.13 -40.69
C ALA A 251 -7.38 11.78 -40.03
N THR A 252 -8.27 10.79 -40.04
CA THR A 252 -7.99 9.47 -39.44
C THR A 252 -7.14 8.65 -40.39
N ASN A 253 -6.08 8.06 -39.91
CA ASN A 253 -5.34 7.04 -40.66
C ASN A 253 -6.00 5.68 -40.41
N ALA A 254 -6.61 5.09 -41.44
CA ALA A 254 -7.21 3.78 -41.36
C ALA A 254 -6.39 2.70 -42.07
N LEU A 255 -6.19 1.56 -41.42
CA LEU A 255 -5.71 0.36 -42.08
C LEU A 255 -6.94 -0.46 -42.52
N LEU A 256 -6.99 -0.74 -43.81
CA LEU A 256 -8.14 -1.42 -44.44
C LEU A 256 -7.70 -2.80 -44.94
N ASP A 257 -8.53 -3.77 -44.67
CA ASP A 257 -8.43 -5.11 -45.23
C ASP A 257 -9.82 -5.70 -45.41
N PHE A 258 -9.97 -6.81 -46.10
CA PHE A 258 -11.24 -7.50 -46.19
C PHE A 258 -11.36 -8.64 -45.20
N ALA A 259 -12.54 -8.96 -44.77
CA ALA A 259 -12.80 -10.07 -43.86
C ALA A 259 -12.58 -11.40 -44.61
N HIS A 260 -11.63 -12.19 -44.10
CA HIS A 260 -11.31 -13.50 -44.63
C HIS A 260 -12.46 -14.50 -44.48
N ALA A 261 -12.57 -15.43 -45.40
CA ALA A 261 -13.55 -16.54 -45.38
C ALA A 261 -12.86 -17.86 -44.91
N ALA A 262 -13.64 -18.70 -44.26
CA ALA A 262 -13.15 -20.02 -43.83
C ALA A 262 -12.94 -21.00 -44.99
N ASP A 263 -13.69 -20.85 -46.07
CA ASP A 263 -13.58 -21.69 -47.23
C ASP A 263 -12.76 -21.05 -48.35
N ALA A 264 -11.99 -21.85 -49.08
CA ALA A 264 -11.02 -21.39 -50.06
C ALA A 264 -11.66 -20.75 -51.32
N ASP A 265 -12.87 -21.13 -51.70
CA ASP A 265 -13.47 -20.58 -52.90
C ASP A 265 -14.10 -19.19 -52.64
N THR A 266 -14.74 -19.04 -51.49
CA THR A 266 -15.20 -17.72 -51.05
C THR A 266 -14.00 -16.76 -50.82
N GLU A 267 -12.90 -17.26 -50.23
CA GLU A 267 -11.70 -16.46 -50.05
C GLU A 267 -11.10 -15.98 -51.38
N LYS A 268 -10.97 -16.87 -52.37
CA LYS A 268 -10.51 -16.46 -53.71
C LYS A 268 -11.44 -15.46 -54.37
N ALA A 269 -12.75 -15.61 -54.20
CA ALA A 269 -13.74 -14.72 -54.74
C ALA A 269 -13.61 -13.30 -54.14
N ARG A 270 -13.47 -13.21 -52.77
CA ARG A 270 -13.22 -11.97 -52.04
C ARG A 270 -11.89 -11.35 -52.42
N ALA A 271 -10.82 -12.10 -52.53
CA ALA A 271 -9.53 -11.60 -52.93
C ALA A 271 -9.55 -10.98 -54.35
N ARG A 272 -10.27 -11.61 -55.28
CA ARG A 272 -10.47 -11.07 -56.62
C ARG A 272 -11.33 -9.80 -56.60
N ALA A 273 -12.34 -9.75 -55.78
CA ALA A 273 -13.18 -8.53 -55.62
C ALA A 273 -12.36 -7.39 -55.02
N TRP A 274 -11.55 -7.68 -53.97
CA TRP A 274 -10.64 -6.70 -53.38
C TRP A 274 -9.61 -6.15 -54.35
N SER A 275 -9.03 -6.96 -55.20
CA SER A 275 -8.06 -6.53 -56.21
C SER A 275 -8.61 -5.58 -57.30
N ARG A 276 -9.92 -5.43 -57.40
CA ARG A 276 -10.57 -4.47 -58.31
C ARG A 276 -10.67 -3.05 -57.72
N ILE A 277 -10.53 -2.93 -56.38
CA ILE A 277 -10.54 -1.62 -55.72
C ILE A 277 -9.17 -0.98 -55.89
N ALA A 278 -9.15 0.20 -56.43
CA ALA A 278 -7.91 0.91 -56.72
C ALA A 278 -7.41 1.70 -55.49
N TYR A 279 -8.33 2.35 -54.79
CA TYR A 279 -8.02 3.11 -53.58
C TYR A 279 -9.27 3.37 -52.75
N PHE A 280 -9.04 3.82 -51.53
CA PHE A 280 -10.05 4.29 -50.58
C PHE A 280 -9.78 5.74 -50.22
N GLU A 281 -10.86 6.50 -50.03
CA GLU A 281 -10.83 7.87 -49.53
C GLU A 281 -11.60 7.96 -48.22
N GLU A 282 -11.00 8.53 -47.22
CA GLU A 282 -11.57 8.73 -45.91
C GLU A 282 -12.31 10.06 -45.86
N GLY A 283 -13.52 10.05 -45.31
CA GLY A 283 -14.36 11.23 -45.13
C GLY A 283 -14.85 11.33 -43.68
N ALA A 284 -15.67 12.35 -43.41
CA ALA A 284 -16.32 12.52 -42.11
C ALA A 284 -17.41 11.45 -41.90
N GLY A 285 -17.08 10.38 -41.19
CA GLY A 285 -18.00 9.25 -40.94
C GLY A 285 -18.13 8.29 -42.10
N THR A 286 -17.31 8.38 -43.14
CA THR A 286 -17.46 7.58 -44.36
C THR A 286 -16.14 7.11 -44.94
N ILE A 287 -16.20 5.99 -45.66
CA ILE A 287 -15.13 5.56 -46.58
C ILE A 287 -15.71 5.39 -47.97
N THR A 288 -15.03 5.92 -48.97
CA THR A 288 -15.38 5.75 -50.38
C THR A 288 -14.36 4.83 -51.04
N ALA A 289 -14.82 3.70 -51.55
CA ALA A 289 -14.02 2.79 -52.38
C ALA A 289 -14.16 3.14 -53.84
N THR A 290 -13.07 3.17 -54.60
CA THR A 290 -13.06 3.48 -56.05
C THR A 290 -12.43 2.35 -56.85
N CYS A 291 -13.14 1.95 -57.93
CA CYS A 291 -12.67 0.97 -58.92
C CYS A 291 -12.45 1.68 -60.27
N LEU A 292 -11.22 1.59 -60.80
CA LEU A 292 -10.86 2.26 -62.08
C LEU A 292 -11.15 1.40 -63.32
N GLY A 293 -11.40 0.11 -63.13
CA GLY A 293 -11.67 -0.84 -64.21
C GLY A 293 -13.09 -1.44 -64.11
N SER A 294 -13.21 -2.61 -63.56
CA SER A 294 -14.47 -3.32 -63.34
C SER A 294 -14.85 -3.32 -61.87
N LYS A 295 -16.15 -3.23 -61.60
CA LYS A 295 -16.66 -3.34 -60.22
C LYS A 295 -16.55 -4.75 -59.70
N PRO A 296 -16.46 -4.93 -58.36
CA PRO A 296 -16.45 -6.23 -57.71
C PRO A 296 -17.73 -7.04 -58.02
N GLU A 297 -17.59 -8.34 -58.16
CA GLU A 297 -18.66 -9.31 -58.41
C GLU A 297 -19.05 -10.11 -57.16
N THR A 298 -18.37 -9.82 -56.04
CA THR A 298 -18.61 -10.50 -54.75
C THR A 298 -18.67 -9.42 -53.66
N ASP A 299 -19.62 -9.57 -52.75
CA ASP A 299 -19.74 -8.70 -51.60
C ASP A 299 -18.49 -8.78 -50.75
N LEU A 300 -18.01 -7.61 -50.30
CA LEU A 300 -16.86 -7.50 -49.42
C LEU A 300 -17.31 -6.94 -48.05
N THR A 301 -16.75 -7.48 -46.99
CA THR A 301 -16.79 -6.85 -45.67
C THR A 301 -15.42 -6.28 -45.37
N LEU A 302 -15.34 -5.01 -45.13
CA LEU A 302 -14.11 -4.34 -44.74
C LEU A 302 -13.82 -4.61 -43.26
N ARG A 303 -12.57 -4.90 -42.91
CA ARG A 303 -12.00 -4.79 -41.59
C ARG A 303 -11.20 -3.51 -41.55
N ILE A 304 -11.52 -2.64 -40.59
CA ILE A 304 -10.96 -1.31 -40.51
C ILE A 304 -10.34 -1.14 -39.12
N ILE A 305 -9.07 -0.79 -39.10
CA ILE A 305 -8.37 -0.41 -37.87
C ILE A 305 -8.15 1.09 -37.96
N LEU A 306 -8.84 1.83 -37.10
CA LEU A 306 -8.67 3.27 -36.98
C LEU A 306 -7.47 3.53 -36.07
N LEU A 307 -6.47 4.21 -36.60
CA LEU A 307 -5.31 4.66 -35.86
C LEU A 307 -5.60 6.07 -35.36
N GLY A 308 -5.69 6.23 -34.03
CA GLY A 308 -5.92 7.53 -33.39
C GLY A 308 -4.68 8.41 -33.37
#